data_56024cb3cb1b56dafdda175560167dc6
#
_entry.id   56024cb3cb1b56dafdda175560167dc6
#
_cell.length_a   1.000
_cell.length_b   1.000
_cell.length_c   1.000
_cell.angle_alpha   90.00
_cell.angle_beta   90.00
_cell.angle_gamma   90.00
#
_symmetry.space_group_name_H-M   'P 1'
#
loop_
_entity.id
_entity.type
_entity.pdbx_description
1 polymer ?
#
loop_
_entity_poly.entity_id
_entity_poly.type
_entity_poly.pdbx_seq_one_letter_code
_entity_poly.pdbx_strand_id
1 'polypeptide(L)'
;MPRRRILGKKLFKSLLPLLFLLFLAVIAALSFILYRIVIPPRRSYLVTPQAFAQISGPVLRVTDESWQNFDNTAARGWLLRGAEGAPAVVLTHRYGADRSWLFNLGVKLYEATNFTILWPDLRGHGLNPTVVWTSFGTSEGDDVQAALDFLKSLKTSRGNKQVGDRMGLYGVELGAYASLRAAVQNKAVRVLVLDSVPESPDELVRAVVKDDLGLSNPPMQQLTRVAVRIYYLGRYKNTSTCELATTLQDRRILLLSGSDAGYLRDSTGALGRCLQGAANLEIKTDLPLTGLNLPSATGEQGEGYDRQVIDFFDKNLR
;
A
#
# COMPACT_ATOMS: atom_id res chain seq x y z
N MET A 1 -37.77 19.45 -50.18
CA MET A 1 -36.83 18.80 -49.26
C MET A 1 -37.05 19.09 -47.74
N PRO A 2 -38.22 19.51 -47.21
CA PRO A 2 -38.36 19.77 -45.75
C PRO A 2 -38.80 18.57 -44.89
N ARG A 3 -39.36 17.49 -45.46
CA ARG A 3 -39.89 16.36 -44.66
C ARG A 3 -38.83 15.54 -43.91
N ARG A 4 -37.60 15.40 -44.42
CA ARG A 4 -36.51 14.65 -43.72
C ARG A 4 -36.04 15.32 -42.43
N ARG A 5 -36.03 16.66 -42.34
CA ARG A 5 -35.63 17.40 -41.12
C ARG A 5 -36.64 17.28 -39.96
N ILE A 6 -37.93 17.12 -40.29
CA ILE A 6 -39.02 17.02 -39.28
C ILE A 6 -39.02 15.61 -38.65
N LEU A 7 -38.77 14.56 -39.47
CA LEU A 7 -38.72 13.17 -38.99
C LEU A 7 -37.53 12.99 -38.02
N GLY A 8 -36.34 13.52 -38.31
CA GLY A 8 -35.17 13.45 -37.45
C GLY A 8 -35.39 14.15 -36.11
N LYS A 9 -36.06 15.32 -36.07
CA LYS A 9 -36.38 16.03 -34.83
C LYS A 9 -37.39 15.27 -33.96
N LYS A 10 -38.38 14.61 -34.56
CA LYS A 10 -39.36 13.78 -33.80
C LYS A 10 -38.72 12.52 -33.25
N LEU A 11 -37.87 11.84 -34.04
CA LEU A 11 -37.10 10.66 -33.60
C LEU A 11 -36.14 11.00 -32.47
N PHE A 12 -35.41 12.11 -32.59
CA PHE A 12 -34.51 12.58 -31.54
C PHE A 12 -35.25 12.90 -30.24
N LYS A 13 -36.42 13.56 -30.31
CA LYS A 13 -37.24 13.85 -29.13
C LYS A 13 -37.80 12.58 -28.47
N SER A 14 -38.11 11.53 -29.22
CA SER A 14 -38.60 10.26 -28.66
C SER A 14 -37.45 9.40 -28.08
N LEU A 15 -36.21 9.54 -28.60
CA LEU A 15 -35.05 8.84 -28.06
C LEU A 15 -34.40 9.54 -26.85
N LEU A 16 -34.65 10.85 -26.66
CA LEU A 16 -34.07 11.64 -25.58
C LEU A 16 -34.34 11.06 -24.17
N PRO A 17 -35.57 10.63 -23.82
CA PRO A 17 -35.81 10.00 -22.52
C PRO A 17 -35.05 8.69 -22.35
N LEU A 18 -34.92 7.87 -23.40
CA LEU A 18 -34.17 6.62 -23.36
C LEU A 18 -32.68 6.87 -23.15
N LEU A 19 -32.11 7.84 -23.88
CA LEU A 19 -30.70 8.24 -23.70
C LEU A 19 -30.46 8.81 -22.32
N PHE A 20 -31.41 9.57 -21.77
CA PHE A 20 -31.31 10.10 -20.41
C PHE A 20 -31.33 8.97 -19.36
N LEU A 21 -32.24 7.98 -19.50
CA LEU A 21 -32.27 6.82 -18.62
C LEU A 21 -30.99 5.99 -18.71
N LEU A 22 -30.44 5.78 -19.92
CA LEU A 22 -29.18 5.10 -20.13
C LEU A 22 -28.02 5.86 -19.44
N PHE A 23 -27.99 7.17 -19.59
CA PHE A 23 -27.02 8.03 -18.92
C PHE A 23 -27.08 7.90 -17.39
N LEU A 24 -28.28 7.93 -16.81
CA LEU A 24 -28.48 7.72 -15.37
C LEU A 24 -28.02 6.31 -14.94
N ALA A 25 -28.31 5.28 -15.73
CA ALA A 25 -27.88 3.92 -15.45
C ALA A 25 -26.36 3.80 -15.46
N VAL A 26 -25.67 4.44 -16.41
CA VAL A 26 -24.20 4.48 -16.45
C VAL A 26 -23.62 5.20 -15.23
N ILE A 27 -24.18 6.35 -14.84
CA ILE A 27 -23.75 7.06 -13.62
C ILE A 27 -23.94 6.18 -12.39
N ALA A 28 -25.10 5.53 -12.25
CA ALA A 28 -25.36 4.65 -11.11
C ALA A 28 -24.37 3.47 -11.06
N ALA A 29 -24.08 2.84 -12.21
CA ALA A 29 -23.11 1.77 -12.30
C ALA A 29 -21.70 2.23 -11.93
N LEU A 30 -21.25 3.36 -12.46
CA LEU A 30 -19.93 3.93 -12.12
C LEU A 30 -19.85 4.33 -10.65
N SER A 31 -20.90 4.92 -10.08
CA SER A 31 -20.96 5.25 -8.66
C SER A 31 -20.87 4.01 -7.77
N PHE A 32 -21.55 2.93 -8.17
CA PHE A 32 -21.47 1.65 -7.47
C PHE A 32 -20.06 1.04 -7.55
N ILE A 33 -19.44 1.04 -8.72
CA ILE A 33 -18.07 0.57 -8.91
C ILE A 33 -17.11 1.40 -8.03
N LEU A 34 -17.21 2.73 -8.08
CA LEU A 34 -16.40 3.62 -7.25
C LEU A 34 -16.55 3.30 -5.77
N TYR A 35 -17.79 3.18 -5.29
CA TYR A 35 -18.07 2.82 -3.91
C TYR A 35 -17.36 1.52 -3.50
N ARG A 36 -17.43 0.50 -4.36
CA ARG A 36 -16.85 -0.83 -4.09
C ARG A 36 -15.32 -0.84 -4.04
N ILE A 37 -14.64 -0.03 -4.87
CA ILE A 37 -13.18 -0.02 -4.95
C ILE A 37 -12.54 1.04 -4.02
N VAL A 38 -13.25 2.14 -3.78
CA VAL A 38 -12.73 3.23 -2.92
C VAL A 38 -12.84 2.88 -1.45
N ILE A 39 -13.83 2.06 -1.09
CA ILE A 39 -14.01 1.55 0.28
C ILE A 39 -13.50 0.10 0.31
N PRO A 40 -12.27 -0.15 0.80
CA PRO A 40 -11.72 -1.48 0.84
C PRO A 40 -12.55 -2.44 1.69
N PRO A 41 -12.52 -3.75 1.39
CA PRO A 41 -13.25 -4.73 2.17
C PRO A 41 -12.69 -4.78 3.59
N ARG A 42 -13.59 -4.76 4.58
CA ARG A 42 -13.24 -4.88 6.00
C ARG A 42 -13.18 -6.33 6.39
N ARG A 43 -12.09 -6.73 7.04
CA ARG A 43 -11.87 -8.08 7.54
C ARG A 43 -11.48 -8.02 9.01
N SER A 44 -11.74 -9.08 9.76
CA SER A 44 -11.17 -9.25 11.09
C SER A 44 -9.68 -9.47 10.98
N TYR A 45 -8.91 -8.98 11.95
CA TYR A 45 -7.47 -9.24 12.01
C TYR A 45 -7.19 -10.75 12.02
N LEU A 46 -6.20 -11.18 11.24
CA LEU A 46 -5.75 -12.57 11.18
C LEU A 46 -5.18 -13.02 12.52
N VAL A 47 -4.46 -12.13 13.18
CA VAL A 47 -3.88 -12.31 14.50
C VAL A 47 -3.93 -10.98 15.24
N THR A 48 -4.11 -11.02 16.56
CA THR A 48 -3.97 -9.83 17.41
C THR A 48 -2.75 -9.98 18.32
N PRO A 49 -2.13 -8.88 18.79
CA PRO A 49 -1.04 -8.95 19.75
C PRO A 49 -1.41 -9.76 21.02
N GLN A 50 -2.67 -9.66 21.46
CA GLN A 50 -3.15 -10.40 22.62
C GLN A 50 -3.22 -11.92 22.35
N ALA A 51 -3.77 -12.32 21.21
CA ALA A 51 -3.82 -13.73 20.83
C ALA A 51 -2.41 -14.30 20.63
N PHE A 52 -1.51 -13.51 20.03
CA PHE A 52 -0.10 -13.89 19.85
C PHE A 52 0.60 -14.07 21.21
N ALA A 53 0.41 -13.15 22.16
CA ALA A 53 1.02 -13.21 23.49
C ALA A 53 0.56 -14.45 24.29
N GLN A 54 -0.66 -14.96 24.07
CA GLN A 54 -1.14 -16.19 24.69
C GLN A 54 -0.38 -17.43 24.20
N ILE A 55 0.10 -17.42 22.97
CA ILE A 55 0.82 -18.55 22.35
C ILE A 55 2.34 -18.43 22.59
N SER A 56 2.90 -17.24 22.43
CA SER A 56 4.35 -16.99 22.46
C SER A 56 4.88 -16.56 23.83
N GLY A 57 3.98 -16.41 24.81
CA GLY A 57 4.32 -15.88 26.13
C GLY A 57 4.43 -14.35 26.18
N PRO A 58 4.54 -13.74 27.38
CA PRO A 58 4.43 -12.29 27.58
C PRO A 58 5.68 -11.49 27.20
N VAL A 59 6.64 -12.09 26.51
CA VAL A 59 7.96 -11.49 26.23
C VAL A 59 7.86 -10.31 25.26
N LEU A 60 6.91 -10.33 24.30
CA LEU A 60 6.77 -9.29 23.28
C LEU A 60 5.65 -8.31 23.65
N ARG A 61 6.02 -7.10 23.99
CA ARG A 61 5.08 -6.04 24.35
C ARG A 61 4.71 -5.17 23.13
N VAL A 62 3.72 -5.63 22.39
CA VAL A 62 3.14 -4.85 21.29
C VAL A 62 2.06 -3.91 21.85
N THR A 63 2.16 -2.62 21.54
CA THR A 63 1.20 -1.59 21.97
C THR A 63 0.36 -1.12 20.79
N ASP A 64 -0.91 -0.76 21.05
CA ASP A 64 -1.78 -0.10 20.07
C ASP A 64 -1.56 1.41 20.20
N GLU A 65 -1.12 2.03 19.12
CA GLU A 65 -0.74 3.44 19.09
C GLU A 65 -1.63 4.20 18.11
N SER A 66 -1.77 5.51 18.35
CA SER A 66 -2.48 6.40 17.45
C SER A 66 -1.70 7.70 17.27
N TRP A 67 -1.77 8.27 16.07
CA TRP A 67 -1.17 9.56 15.73
C TRP A 67 -2.05 10.31 14.74
N GLN A 68 -1.70 11.53 14.39
CA GLN A 68 -2.42 12.31 13.40
C GLN A 68 -1.65 12.32 12.08
N ASN A 69 -2.38 12.10 10.99
CA ASN A 69 -1.91 12.36 9.64
C ASN A 69 -1.88 13.87 9.35
N PHE A 70 -1.23 14.26 8.25
CA PHE A 70 -1.12 15.68 7.87
C PHE A 70 -2.46 16.34 7.52
N ASP A 71 -3.47 15.56 7.17
CA ASP A 71 -4.84 16.03 6.93
C ASP A 71 -5.72 16.04 8.20
N ASN A 72 -5.11 15.94 9.38
CA ASN A 72 -5.73 15.86 10.71
C ASN A 72 -6.63 14.62 10.93
N THR A 73 -6.57 13.63 10.08
CA THR A 73 -7.23 12.34 10.33
C THR A 73 -6.42 11.50 11.29
N ALA A 74 -7.09 10.72 12.16
CA ALA A 74 -6.40 9.83 13.07
C ALA A 74 -5.93 8.57 12.34
N ALA A 75 -4.67 8.21 12.52
CA ALA A 75 -4.07 6.94 12.13
C ALA A 75 -3.88 6.03 13.34
N ARG A 76 -3.78 4.73 13.09
CA ARG A 76 -3.57 3.70 14.12
C ARG A 76 -2.57 2.67 13.64
N GLY A 77 -1.85 2.08 14.56
CA GLY A 77 -0.90 1.02 14.28
C GLY A 77 -0.50 0.25 15.52
N TRP A 78 0.13 -0.90 15.30
CA TRP A 78 0.81 -1.63 16.35
C TRP A 78 2.27 -1.24 16.39
N LEU A 79 2.82 -1.09 17.59
CA LEU A 79 4.22 -0.72 17.82
C LEU A 79 4.88 -1.75 18.72
N LEU A 80 6.02 -2.27 18.26
CA LEU A 80 6.96 -3.07 19.04
C LEU A 80 8.25 -2.29 19.18
N ARG A 81 8.54 -1.84 20.40
CA ARG A 81 9.71 -1.00 20.69
C ARG A 81 10.97 -1.84 20.75
N GLY A 82 11.95 -1.52 19.91
CA GLY A 82 13.28 -2.11 19.90
C GLY A 82 14.22 -1.52 20.95
N ALA A 83 15.49 -1.77 20.79
CA ALA A 83 16.50 -1.16 21.64
C ALA A 83 16.51 0.37 21.51
N GLU A 84 16.85 1.08 22.60
CA GLU A 84 16.95 2.54 22.60
C GLU A 84 17.96 3.02 21.56
N GLY A 85 17.53 3.95 20.69
CA GLY A 85 18.33 4.49 19.61
C GLY A 85 18.53 3.54 18.40
N ALA A 86 17.94 2.34 18.42
CA ALA A 86 17.97 1.44 17.28
C ALA A 86 17.18 2.01 16.09
N PRO A 87 17.46 1.56 14.85
CA PRO A 87 16.64 1.87 13.69
C PRO A 87 15.17 1.46 13.87
N ALA A 88 14.30 2.01 13.03
CA ALA A 88 12.92 1.58 12.96
C ALA A 88 12.52 1.15 11.55
N VAL A 89 11.56 0.23 11.46
CA VAL A 89 10.97 -0.23 10.19
C VAL A 89 9.44 -0.10 10.26
N VAL A 90 8.85 0.52 9.24
CA VAL A 90 7.40 0.56 9.04
C VAL A 90 7.01 -0.49 8.01
N LEU A 91 6.03 -1.34 8.35
CA LEU A 91 5.52 -2.39 7.47
C LEU A 91 4.11 -2.05 7.00
N THR A 92 3.96 -1.85 5.69
CA THR A 92 2.72 -1.40 5.04
C THR A 92 2.12 -2.50 4.18
N HIS A 93 0.85 -2.83 4.46
CA HIS A 93 0.12 -3.93 3.85
C HIS A 93 -0.44 -3.60 2.46
N ARG A 94 -0.90 -4.61 1.73
CA ARG A 94 -1.56 -4.49 0.42
C ARG A 94 -3.00 -3.98 0.53
N TYR A 95 -3.62 -3.62 -0.61
CA TYR A 95 -5.05 -3.31 -0.69
C TYR A 95 -5.91 -4.49 -0.17
N GLY A 96 -6.97 -4.19 0.56
CA GLY A 96 -7.89 -5.17 1.13
C GLY A 96 -7.32 -6.04 2.26
N ALA A 97 -6.09 -5.75 2.72
CA ALA A 97 -5.49 -6.31 3.91
C ALA A 97 -5.48 -5.30 5.07
N ASP A 98 -4.83 -5.63 6.17
CA ASP A 98 -4.66 -4.81 7.35
C ASP A 98 -3.31 -5.08 8.02
N ARG A 99 -3.02 -4.38 9.11
CA ARG A 99 -1.75 -4.48 9.85
C ARG A 99 -1.41 -5.90 10.31
N SER A 100 -2.40 -6.77 10.54
CA SER A 100 -2.17 -8.15 10.97
C SER A 100 -1.54 -9.02 9.88
N TRP A 101 -1.66 -8.62 8.60
CA TRP A 101 -1.11 -9.33 7.46
C TRP A 101 0.41 -9.52 7.55
N LEU A 102 1.11 -8.53 8.09
CA LEU A 102 2.57 -8.50 8.19
C LEU A 102 3.08 -8.71 9.62
N PHE A 103 2.20 -9.11 10.54
CA PHE A 103 2.53 -9.19 11.96
C PHE A 103 3.67 -10.16 12.22
N ASN A 104 3.58 -11.39 11.71
CA ASN A 104 4.61 -12.42 11.91
C ASN A 104 5.97 -12.00 11.34
N LEU A 105 6.00 -11.43 10.12
CA LEU A 105 7.24 -10.92 9.52
C LEU A 105 7.90 -9.87 10.43
N GLY A 106 7.13 -8.93 10.93
CA GLY A 106 7.69 -7.87 11.76
C GLY A 106 8.13 -8.36 13.14
N VAL A 107 7.45 -9.37 13.73
CA VAL A 107 7.93 -10.01 14.96
C VAL A 107 9.28 -10.68 14.74
N LYS A 108 9.42 -11.49 13.68
CA LYS A 108 10.69 -12.13 13.33
C LYS A 108 11.79 -11.11 13.03
N LEU A 109 11.45 -10.00 12.36
CA LEU A 109 12.40 -8.91 12.10
C LEU A 109 12.87 -8.27 13.41
N TYR A 110 11.95 -8.03 14.35
CA TYR A 110 12.31 -7.54 15.69
C TYR A 110 13.23 -8.51 16.42
N GLU A 111 12.90 -9.80 16.48
CA GLU A 111 13.67 -10.83 17.16
C GLU A 111 15.11 -10.93 16.61
N ALA A 112 15.27 -10.79 15.30
CA ALA A 112 16.58 -10.85 14.65
C ALA A 112 17.42 -9.58 14.83
N THR A 113 16.78 -8.39 14.95
CA THR A 113 17.49 -7.12 14.81
C THR A 113 17.41 -6.20 16.04
N ASN A 114 16.42 -6.39 16.90
CA ASN A 114 16.00 -5.44 17.95
C ASN A 114 15.61 -4.04 17.41
N PHE A 115 15.20 -3.93 16.16
CA PHE A 115 14.67 -2.68 15.61
C PHE A 115 13.28 -2.38 16.16
N THR A 116 12.90 -1.10 16.19
CA THR A 116 11.52 -0.72 16.48
C THR A 116 10.66 -0.99 15.23
N ILE A 117 9.55 -1.70 15.40
CA ILE A 117 8.66 -2.09 14.30
C ILE A 117 7.31 -1.40 14.48
N LEU A 118 6.80 -0.79 13.40
CA LEU A 118 5.47 -0.17 13.33
C LEU A 118 4.66 -0.79 12.19
N TRP A 119 3.47 -1.27 12.51
CA TRP A 119 2.48 -1.78 11.56
C TRP A 119 1.27 -0.83 11.53
N PRO A 120 1.22 0.18 10.65
CA PRO A 120 0.03 1.01 10.48
C PRO A 120 -1.08 0.26 9.75
N ASP A 121 -2.35 0.55 10.07
CA ASP A 121 -3.42 0.37 9.10
C ASP A 121 -3.39 1.54 8.13
N LEU A 122 -3.28 1.26 6.84
CA LEU A 122 -3.41 2.29 5.80
C LEU A 122 -4.85 2.81 5.76
N ARG A 123 -5.05 4.06 5.35
CA ARG A 123 -6.39 4.66 5.29
C ARG A 123 -7.39 3.78 4.53
N GLY A 124 -8.60 3.72 5.02
CA GLY A 124 -9.66 2.85 4.48
C GLY A 124 -9.60 1.41 4.98
N HIS A 125 -8.49 0.97 5.59
CA HIS A 125 -8.25 -0.40 5.98
C HIS A 125 -8.28 -0.62 7.50
N GLY A 126 -8.24 -1.88 7.92
CA GLY A 126 -8.28 -2.29 9.31
C GLY A 126 -9.67 -2.27 9.92
N LEU A 127 -9.72 -2.55 11.24
CA LEU A 127 -10.96 -2.50 12.01
C LEU A 127 -11.29 -1.06 12.39
N ASN A 128 -12.51 -0.60 12.07
CA ASN A 128 -12.99 0.75 12.39
C ASN A 128 -12.05 1.88 11.94
N PRO A 129 -11.72 1.97 10.66
CA PRO A 129 -10.85 3.03 10.16
C PRO A 129 -11.53 4.39 10.35
N THR A 130 -10.76 5.40 10.77
CA THR A 130 -11.24 6.78 10.89
C THR A 130 -11.57 7.38 9.53
N VAL A 131 -10.77 7.05 8.52
CA VAL A 131 -11.02 7.33 7.10
C VAL A 131 -11.46 6.03 6.45
N VAL A 132 -12.63 6.01 5.80
CA VAL A 132 -13.21 4.78 5.23
C VAL A 132 -12.82 4.52 3.77
N TRP A 133 -12.08 5.41 3.15
CA TRP A 133 -11.69 5.35 1.74
C TRP A 133 -10.18 5.29 1.55
N THR A 134 -9.74 4.63 0.49
CA THR A 134 -8.35 4.60 0.01
C THR A 134 -8.17 5.56 -1.18
N SER A 135 -7.00 6.14 -1.33
CA SER A 135 -6.61 6.94 -2.50
C SER A 135 -5.64 6.21 -3.43
N PHE A 136 -5.57 4.89 -3.30
CA PHE A 136 -4.70 4.03 -4.11
C PHE A 136 -3.21 4.43 -4.05
N GLY A 137 -2.75 4.81 -2.86
CA GLY A 137 -1.34 5.13 -2.59
C GLY A 137 -1.01 6.62 -2.55
N THR A 138 -1.91 7.50 -3.01
CA THR A 138 -1.62 8.95 -3.04
C THR A 138 -1.56 9.54 -1.63
N SER A 139 -2.64 9.47 -0.87
CA SER A 139 -2.68 9.96 0.52
C SER A 139 -2.04 8.96 1.47
N GLU A 140 -2.04 7.67 1.15
CA GLU A 140 -1.35 6.66 1.94
C GLU A 140 0.16 6.93 2.03
N GLY A 141 0.78 7.49 0.99
CA GLY A 141 2.17 7.93 1.04
C GLY A 141 2.40 9.03 2.08
N ASP A 142 1.47 9.97 2.19
CA ASP A 142 1.51 11.03 3.20
C ASP A 142 1.23 10.46 4.61
N ASP A 143 0.37 9.43 4.74
CA ASP A 143 0.13 8.73 6.00
C ASP A 143 1.36 7.95 6.47
N VAL A 144 2.09 7.30 5.56
CA VAL A 144 3.37 6.64 5.89
C VAL A 144 4.41 7.67 6.35
N GLN A 145 4.42 8.85 5.73
CA GLN A 145 5.27 9.95 6.18
C GLN A 145 4.91 10.40 7.61
N ALA A 146 3.62 10.55 7.95
CA ALA A 146 3.18 10.86 9.29
C ALA A 146 3.55 9.74 10.30
N ALA A 147 3.49 8.48 9.90
CA ALA A 147 3.94 7.34 10.71
C ALA A 147 5.46 7.40 11.00
N LEU A 148 6.28 7.81 10.02
CA LEU A 148 7.72 8.04 10.23
C LEU A 148 7.98 9.20 11.21
N ASP A 149 7.20 10.28 11.13
CA ASP A 149 7.34 11.42 12.04
C ASP A 149 6.85 11.05 13.46
N PHE A 150 5.80 10.23 13.59
CA PHE A 150 5.41 9.63 14.86
C PHE A 150 6.55 8.82 15.48
N LEU A 151 7.22 7.95 14.71
CA LEU A 151 8.37 7.18 15.20
C LEU A 151 9.51 8.08 15.70
N LYS A 152 9.81 9.18 15.00
CA LYS A 152 10.83 10.16 15.42
C LYS A 152 10.45 10.86 16.73
N SER A 153 9.18 11.01 17.03
CA SER A 153 8.69 11.65 18.25
C SER A 153 8.78 10.80 19.49
N LEU A 154 8.95 9.46 19.32
CA LEU A 154 8.95 8.51 20.43
C LEU A 154 10.11 8.75 21.39
N LYS A 155 9.79 8.72 22.67
CA LYS A 155 10.77 8.85 23.75
C LYS A 155 10.77 7.60 24.63
N THR A 156 11.93 7.30 25.21
CA THR A 156 12.06 6.33 26.29
C THR A 156 11.56 6.93 27.61
N SER A 157 11.40 6.10 28.62
CA SER A 157 11.07 6.57 29.98
C SER A 157 12.10 7.56 30.57
N ARG A 158 13.32 7.55 30.05
CA ARG A 158 14.40 8.47 30.42
C ARG A 158 14.39 9.78 29.60
N GLY A 159 13.44 9.96 28.66
CA GLY A 159 13.34 11.13 27.80
C GLY A 159 14.25 11.09 26.56
N ASN A 160 15.07 10.05 26.36
CA ASN A 160 15.91 9.88 25.19
C ASN A 160 15.09 9.52 23.95
N LYS A 161 15.65 9.68 22.76
CA LYS A 161 15.02 9.20 21.53
C LYS A 161 14.90 7.66 21.56
N GLN A 162 13.69 7.15 21.33
CA GLN A 162 13.46 5.70 21.21
C GLN A 162 14.04 5.16 19.91
N VAL A 163 13.91 5.91 18.81
CA VAL A 163 14.30 5.52 17.45
C VAL A 163 15.51 6.35 16.99
N GLY A 164 16.45 5.70 16.37
CA GLY A 164 17.61 6.33 15.76
C GLY A 164 17.29 7.11 14.49
N ASP A 165 18.31 7.68 13.86
CA ASP A 165 18.13 8.57 12.70
C ASP A 165 17.93 7.81 11.36
N ARG A 166 18.10 6.48 11.36
CA ARG A 166 17.91 5.64 10.17
C ARG A 166 16.63 4.84 10.27
N MET A 167 15.85 4.85 9.19
CA MET A 167 14.58 4.14 9.09
C MET A 167 14.51 3.29 7.84
N GLY A 168 13.76 2.19 7.91
CA GLY A 168 13.43 1.32 6.80
C GLY A 168 11.92 1.33 6.51
N LEU A 169 11.57 1.06 5.28
CA LEU A 169 10.18 0.81 4.86
C LEU A 169 10.10 -0.54 4.17
N TYR A 170 9.13 -1.33 4.58
CA TYR A 170 8.66 -2.50 3.87
C TYR A 170 7.25 -2.26 3.38
N GLY A 171 6.94 -2.62 2.15
CA GLY A 171 5.59 -2.48 1.63
C GLY A 171 5.24 -3.52 0.58
N VAL A 172 3.96 -3.88 0.54
CA VAL A 172 3.38 -4.81 -0.43
C VAL A 172 2.31 -4.10 -1.23
N GLU A 173 2.38 -4.14 -2.56
CA GLU A 173 1.41 -3.59 -3.51
C GLU A 173 1.06 -2.11 -3.21
N LEU A 174 -0.15 -1.82 -2.68
CA LEU A 174 -0.55 -0.48 -2.21
C LEU A 174 0.47 0.09 -1.21
N GLY A 175 0.87 -0.73 -0.24
CA GLY A 175 1.87 -0.36 0.76
C GLY A 175 3.24 -0.11 0.15
N ALA A 176 3.64 -0.86 -0.90
CA ALA A 176 4.89 -0.64 -1.60
C ALA A 176 4.90 0.71 -2.32
N TYR A 177 3.81 1.06 -3.01
CA TYR A 177 3.68 2.36 -3.65
C TYR A 177 3.67 3.52 -2.62
N ALA A 178 2.91 3.37 -1.52
CA ALA A 178 2.86 4.35 -0.44
C ALA A 178 4.23 4.55 0.22
N SER A 179 4.96 3.46 0.48
CA SER A 179 6.32 3.48 1.03
C SER A 179 7.32 4.17 0.10
N LEU A 180 7.23 3.89 -1.20
CA LEU A 180 8.07 4.56 -2.21
C LEU A 180 7.82 6.07 -2.22
N ARG A 181 6.56 6.50 -2.19
CA ARG A 181 6.20 7.93 -2.10
C ARG A 181 6.73 8.60 -0.83
N ALA A 182 6.59 7.96 0.32
CA ALA A 182 7.08 8.49 1.59
C ALA A 182 8.61 8.61 1.59
N ALA A 183 9.33 7.63 1.02
CA ALA A 183 10.78 7.63 0.94
C ALA A 183 11.35 8.80 0.12
N VAL A 184 10.66 9.24 -0.92
CA VAL A 184 11.03 10.43 -1.72
C VAL A 184 11.08 11.68 -0.86
N GLN A 185 10.19 11.79 0.11
CA GLN A 185 10.04 12.98 0.97
C GLN A 185 10.89 12.91 2.24
N ASN A 186 11.38 11.71 2.63
CA ASN A 186 12.04 11.51 3.91
C ASN A 186 13.45 10.96 3.80
N LYS A 187 14.43 11.83 4.05
CA LYS A 187 15.86 11.46 3.99
C LYS A 187 16.30 10.47 5.08
N ALA A 188 15.54 10.30 6.17
CA ALA A 188 15.84 9.31 7.21
C ALA A 188 15.55 7.87 6.73
N VAL A 189 14.72 7.69 5.70
CA VAL A 189 14.50 6.40 5.07
C VAL A 189 15.73 6.04 4.27
N ARG A 190 16.46 5.01 4.70
CA ARG A 190 17.71 4.54 4.09
C ARG A 190 17.56 3.23 3.35
N VAL A 191 16.61 2.41 3.77
CA VAL A 191 16.41 1.06 3.25
C VAL A 191 14.95 0.89 2.86
N LEU A 192 14.70 0.38 1.66
CA LEU A 192 13.37 0.01 1.17
C LEU A 192 13.36 -1.45 0.76
N VAL A 193 12.34 -2.16 1.19
CA VAL A 193 11.98 -3.48 0.67
C VAL A 193 10.57 -3.36 0.11
N LEU A 194 10.45 -3.49 -1.21
CA LEU A 194 9.22 -3.23 -1.94
C LEU A 194 8.81 -4.49 -2.69
N ASP A 195 7.64 -5.02 -2.37
CA ASP A 195 7.12 -6.25 -2.94
C ASP A 195 5.92 -5.99 -3.84
N SER A 196 5.95 -6.59 -5.02
CA SER A 196 4.82 -6.56 -5.97
C SER A 196 4.35 -5.15 -6.26
N VAL A 197 5.30 -4.31 -6.68
CA VAL A 197 5.10 -2.85 -6.83
C VAL A 197 4.26 -2.55 -8.07
N PRO A 198 3.11 -1.86 -7.96
CA PRO A 198 2.37 -1.40 -9.13
C PRO A 198 3.11 -0.27 -9.85
N GLU A 199 2.92 -0.14 -11.15
CA GLU A 199 3.52 0.94 -11.95
C GLU A 199 3.02 2.33 -11.52
N SER A 200 1.73 2.39 -11.11
CA SER A 200 1.07 3.64 -10.71
C SER A 200 -0.25 3.36 -9.98
N PRO A 201 -0.86 4.38 -9.34
CA PRO A 201 -2.21 4.28 -8.78
C PRO A 201 -3.28 3.83 -9.77
N ASP A 202 -3.21 4.25 -11.05
CA ASP A 202 -4.15 3.79 -12.09
C ASP A 202 -4.05 2.28 -12.35
N GLU A 203 -2.88 1.70 -12.17
CA GLU A 203 -2.71 0.24 -12.27
C GLU A 203 -3.35 -0.47 -11.09
N LEU A 204 -3.19 0.04 -9.86
CA LEU A 204 -3.91 -0.47 -8.69
C LEU A 204 -5.43 -0.42 -8.88
N VAL A 205 -5.96 0.71 -9.35
CA VAL A 205 -7.40 0.84 -9.65
C VAL A 205 -7.83 -0.24 -10.64
N ARG A 206 -7.05 -0.46 -11.71
CA ARG A 206 -7.35 -1.48 -12.73
C ARG A 206 -7.34 -2.89 -12.15
N ALA A 207 -6.36 -3.17 -11.29
CA ALA A 207 -6.25 -4.46 -10.63
C ALA A 207 -7.43 -4.74 -9.70
N VAL A 208 -7.75 -3.80 -8.83
CA VAL A 208 -8.88 -3.92 -7.90
C VAL A 208 -10.20 -4.10 -8.65
N VAL A 209 -10.42 -3.35 -9.74
CA VAL A 209 -11.61 -3.51 -10.59
C VAL A 209 -11.69 -4.89 -11.22
N LYS A 210 -10.55 -5.43 -11.67
CA LYS A 210 -10.49 -6.75 -12.26
C LYS A 210 -10.67 -7.86 -11.21
N ASP A 211 -9.94 -7.76 -10.10
CA ASP A 211 -9.84 -8.86 -9.13
C ASP A 211 -11.06 -8.91 -8.20
N ASP A 212 -11.56 -7.75 -7.74
CA ASP A 212 -12.71 -7.68 -6.83
C ASP A 212 -14.07 -7.67 -7.53
N LEU A 213 -14.14 -7.13 -8.77
CA LEU A 213 -15.40 -7.00 -9.50
C LEU A 213 -15.48 -7.89 -10.76
N GLY A 214 -14.42 -8.59 -11.13
CA GLY A 214 -14.36 -9.41 -12.34
C GLY A 214 -14.41 -8.61 -13.65
N LEU A 215 -14.23 -7.30 -13.60
CA LEU A 215 -14.38 -6.40 -14.75
C LEU A 215 -13.04 -6.21 -15.48
N SER A 216 -12.81 -7.04 -16.51
CA SER A 216 -11.58 -6.96 -17.34
C SER A 216 -11.76 -6.17 -18.64
N ASN A 217 -12.96 -5.67 -18.94
CA ASN A 217 -13.28 -4.94 -20.17
C ASN A 217 -12.54 -3.59 -20.22
N PRO A 218 -11.69 -3.32 -21.25
CA PRO A 218 -10.87 -2.11 -21.32
C PRO A 218 -11.64 -0.79 -21.27
N PRO A 219 -12.78 -0.59 -21.99
CA PRO A 219 -13.60 0.60 -21.86
C PRO A 219 -14.10 0.85 -20.43
N MET A 220 -14.53 -0.20 -19.72
CA MET A 220 -15.02 -0.07 -18.33
C MET A 220 -13.89 0.31 -17.38
N GLN A 221 -12.73 -0.31 -17.52
CA GLN A 221 -11.55 0.05 -16.75
C GLN A 221 -11.13 1.51 -16.99
N GLN A 222 -11.18 1.97 -18.24
CA GLN A 222 -10.90 3.37 -18.55
C GLN A 222 -11.91 4.33 -17.92
N LEU A 223 -13.21 4.03 -18.03
CA LEU A 223 -14.26 4.83 -17.40
C LEU A 223 -14.09 4.89 -15.88
N THR A 224 -13.75 3.76 -15.24
CA THR A 224 -13.52 3.71 -13.79
C THR A 224 -12.32 4.59 -13.39
N ARG A 225 -11.21 4.56 -14.13
CA ARG A 225 -10.06 5.44 -13.86
C ARG A 225 -10.43 6.92 -13.96
N VAL A 226 -11.20 7.29 -14.99
CA VAL A 226 -11.71 8.67 -15.13
C VAL A 226 -12.62 9.03 -13.96
N ALA A 227 -13.51 8.14 -13.58
CA ALA A 227 -14.41 8.35 -12.45
C ALA A 227 -13.67 8.51 -11.11
N VAL A 228 -12.60 7.72 -10.86
CA VAL A 228 -11.71 7.87 -9.70
C VAL A 228 -11.06 9.26 -9.70
N ARG A 229 -10.51 9.70 -10.82
CA ARG A 229 -9.89 11.04 -10.93
C ARG A 229 -10.88 12.17 -10.65
N ILE A 230 -12.11 12.06 -11.15
CA ILE A 230 -13.18 13.01 -10.89
C ILE A 230 -13.58 12.98 -9.41
N TYR A 231 -13.74 11.80 -8.82
CA TYR A 231 -14.13 11.64 -7.41
C TYR A 231 -13.15 12.35 -6.46
N TYR A 232 -11.85 12.25 -6.72
CA TYR A 232 -10.83 12.87 -5.85
C TYR A 232 -10.55 14.34 -6.17
N LEU A 233 -11.17 14.94 -7.20
CA LEU A 233 -11.07 16.38 -7.54
C LEU A 233 -9.61 16.91 -7.49
N GLY A 234 -8.70 16.24 -8.19
CA GLY A 234 -7.30 16.64 -8.29
C GLY A 234 -6.40 16.22 -7.11
N ARG A 235 -6.93 15.60 -6.05
CA ARG A 235 -6.13 15.02 -4.97
C ARG A 235 -5.49 13.68 -5.36
N TYR A 236 -6.01 13.02 -6.38
CA TYR A 236 -5.47 11.79 -6.94
C TYR A 236 -4.31 12.09 -7.89
N LYS A 237 -3.11 11.67 -7.51
CA LYS A 237 -1.89 11.87 -8.29
C LYS A 237 -1.44 10.53 -8.88
N ASN A 238 -1.55 10.39 -10.20
CA ASN A 238 -1.11 9.17 -10.90
C ASN A 238 0.37 9.28 -11.31
N THR A 239 1.25 9.46 -10.32
CA THR A 239 2.69 9.50 -10.54
C THR A 239 3.22 8.08 -10.73
N SER A 240 4.05 7.84 -11.74
CA SER A 240 4.64 6.51 -11.94
C SER A 240 5.73 6.21 -10.91
N THR A 241 5.90 4.93 -10.58
CA THR A 241 6.96 4.48 -9.67
C THR A 241 8.35 4.77 -10.22
N CYS A 242 8.53 4.73 -11.54
CA CYS A 242 9.78 5.13 -12.20
C CYS A 242 10.11 6.61 -11.96
N GLU A 243 9.11 7.50 -12.05
CA GLU A 243 9.29 8.92 -11.77
C GLU A 243 9.70 9.15 -10.30
N LEU A 244 9.03 8.48 -9.36
CA LEU A 244 9.36 8.54 -7.93
C LEU A 244 10.79 8.00 -7.66
N ALA A 245 11.18 6.94 -8.33
CA ALA A 245 12.44 6.26 -8.12
C ALA A 245 13.67 7.09 -8.50
N THR A 246 13.54 8.07 -9.40
CA THR A 246 14.68 8.90 -9.86
C THR A 246 15.41 9.63 -8.73
N THR A 247 14.71 9.91 -7.62
CA THR A 247 15.26 10.61 -6.46
C THR A 247 15.82 9.69 -5.37
N LEU A 248 15.75 8.37 -5.55
CA LEU A 248 16.08 7.37 -4.52
C LEU A 248 17.39 6.61 -4.80
N GLN A 249 18.23 7.11 -5.68
CA GLN A 249 19.47 6.45 -6.09
C GLN A 249 20.48 6.27 -4.95
N ASP A 250 20.39 7.07 -3.89
CA ASP A 250 21.23 6.97 -2.68
C ASP A 250 20.67 5.99 -1.63
N ARG A 251 19.53 5.35 -1.89
CA ARG A 251 18.88 4.38 -1.00
C ARG A 251 19.32 2.95 -1.33
N ARG A 252 19.20 2.08 -0.32
CA ARG A 252 19.35 0.63 -0.50
C ARG A 252 17.97 0.04 -0.74
N ILE A 253 17.78 -0.58 -1.88
CA ILE A 253 16.47 -1.02 -2.34
C ILE A 253 16.51 -2.50 -2.67
N LEU A 254 15.60 -3.27 -2.09
CA LEU A 254 15.28 -4.64 -2.47
C LEU A 254 13.91 -4.65 -3.12
N LEU A 255 13.84 -5.08 -4.38
CA LEU A 255 12.60 -5.33 -5.09
C LEU A 255 12.28 -6.82 -5.07
N LEU A 256 11.10 -7.15 -4.60
CA LEU A 256 10.59 -8.51 -4.50
C LEU A 256 9.37 -8.69 -5.41
N SER A 257 9.27 -9.81 -6.09
CA SER A 257 8.09 -10.24 -6.81
C SER A 257 8.18 -11.74 -7.08
N GLY A 258 7.09 -12.35 -7.54
CA GLY A 258 7.04 -13.77 -7.78
C GLY A 258 5.98 -14.21 -8.77
N SER A 259 5.84 -15.51 -8.93
CA SER A 259 4.85 -16.09 -9.84
C SER A 259 3.40 -15.80 -9.42
N ASP A 260 3.16 -15.57 -8.13
CA ASP A 260 1.86 -15.25 -7.55
C ASP A 260 1.48 -13.77 -7.67
N ALA A 261 2.41 -12.90 -8.11
CA ALA A 261 2.19 -11.47 -8.24
C ALA A 261 1.50 -11.06 -9.57
N GLY A 262 1.35 -11.99 -10.50
CA GLY A 262 0.70 -11.72 -11.79
C GLY A 262 1.35 -10.54 -12.53
N TYR A 263 0.55 -9.55 -12.94
CA TYR A 263 1.03 -8.36 -13.67
C TYR A 263 1.97 -7.46 -12.84
N LEU A 264 1.91 -7.51 -11.50
CA LEU A 264 2.82 -6.76 -10.62
C LEU A 264 4.27 -7.24 -10.73
N ARG A 265 4.50 -8.46 -11.24
CA ARG A 265 5.84 -8.96 -11.53
C ARG A 265 6.51 -8.10 -12.61
N ASP A 266 5.79 -7.79 -13.68
CA ASP A 266 6.30 -7.01 -14.80
C ASP A 266 6.52 -5.55 -14.40
N SER A 267 5.60 -4.94 -13.63
CA SER A 267 5.74 -3.57 -13.13
C SER A 267 6.88 -3.44 -12.10
N THR A 268 7.08 -4.44 -11.23
CA THR A 268 8.24 -4.49 -10.32
C THR A 268 9.54 -4.59 -11.12
N GLY A 269 9.59 -5.43 -12.16
CA GLY A 269 10.73 -5.52 -13.06
C GLY A 269 11.00 -4.22 -13.82
N ALA A 270 9.94 -3.49 -14.23
CA ALA A 270 10.06 -2.18 -14.86
C ALA A 270 10.66 -1.14 -13.90
N LEU A 271 10.20 -1.10 -12.65
CA LEU A 271 10.80 -0.25 -11.62
C LEU A 271 12.30 -0.57 -11.43
N GLY A 272 12.66 -1.85 -11.41
CA GLY A 272 14.06 -2.28 -11.34
C GLY A 272 14.91 -1.72 -12.47
N ARG A 273 14.38 -1.68 -13.71
CA ARG A 273 15.07 -1.05 -14.85
C ARG A 273 15.26 0.46 -14.68
N CYS A 274 14.28 1.15 -14.08
CA CYS A 274 14.38 2.58 -13.79
C CYS A 274 15.45 2.89 -12.73
N LEU A 275 15.75 1.92 -11.86
CA LEU A 275 16.72 2.03 -10.76
C LEU A 275 18.12 1.49 -11.12
N GLN A 276 18.37 1.04 -12.36
CA GLN A 276 19.64 0.39 -12.74
C GLN A 276 20.89 1.23 -12.50
N GLY A 277 20.75 2.54 -12.33
CA GLY A 277 21.88 3.41 -11.91
C GLY A 277 22.10 3.47 -10.39
N ALA A 278 21.24 2.88 -9.58
CA ALA A 278 21.37 2.90 -8.14
C ALA A 278 22.43 1.89 -7.67
N ALA A 279 23.43 2.34 -6.94
CA ALA A 279 24.58 1.51 -6.50
C ALA A 279 24.20 0.38 -5.53
N ASN A 280 22.97 0.35 -5.01
CA ASN A 280 22.53 -0.56 -3.95
C ASN A 280 21.14 -1.15 -4.24
N LEU A 281 20.93 -1.64 -5.46
CA LEU A 281 19.69 -2.28 -5.89
C LEU A 281 19.87 -3.80 -5.92
N GLU A 282 19.00 -4.52 -5.21
CA GLU A 282 18.80 -5.96 -5.33
C GLU A 282 17.40 -6.23 -5.90
N ILE A 283 17.30 -7.17 -6.86
CA ILE A 283 16.02 -7.51 -7.52
C ILE A 283 15.84 -9.03 -7.49
N LYS A 284 14.70 -9.49 -6.98
CA LYS A 284 14.30 -10.89 -6.96
C LYS A 284 12.84 -11.01 -7.43
N THR A 285 12.65 -11.43 -8.67
CA THR A 285 11.34 -11.49 -9.34
C THR A 285 10.86 -12.90 -9.65
N ASP A 286 11.53 -13.90 -9.11
CA ASP A 286 11.27 -15.33 -9.30
C ASP A 286 10.92 -16.07 -8.00
N LEU A 287 10.43 -15.33 -7.01
CA LEU A 287 10.03 -15.91 -5.74
C LEU A 287 8.83 -16.87 -5.91
N PRO A 288 8.82 -17.99 -5.19
CA PRO A 288 7.67 -18.89 -5.19
C PRO A 288 6.45 -18.29 -4.46
N LEU A 289 6.69 -17.31 -3.60
CA LEU A 289 5.72 -16.61 -2.78
C LEU A 289 6.12 -15.17 -2.60
N THR A 290 5.12 -14.28 -2.57
CA THR A 290 5.29 -12.84 -2.29
C THR A 290 4.51 -12.42 -1.05
N GLY A 291 4.73 -11.19 -0.61
CA GLY A 291 3.97 -10.56 0.47
C GLY A 291 2.46 -10.49 0.23
N LEU A 292 2.02 -10.65 -1.04
CA LEU A 292 0.60 -10.71 -1.39
C LEU A 292 -0.12 -11.90 -0.76
N ASN A 293 0.57 -13.03 -0.59
CA ASN A 293 0.02 -14.27 -0.08
C ASN A 293 0.74 -14.79 1.17
N LEU A 294 1.53 -13.94 1.83
CA LEU A 294 2.34 -14.31 2.99
C LEU A 294 1.57 -15.05 4.11
N PRO A 295 0.33 -14.68 4.48
CA PRO A 295 -0.42 -15.42 5.50
C PRO A 295 -0.83 -16.84 5.08
N SER A 296 -0.80 -17.15 3.80
CA SER A 296 -1.10 -18.49 3.26
C SER A 296 0.16 -19.33 3.05
N ALA A 297 1.35 -18.78 3.40
CA ALA A 297 2.62 -19.44 3.21
C ALA A 297 2.74 -20.71 4.06
N THR A 298 3.22 -21.80 3.44
CA THR A 298 3.66 -22.99 4.19
C THR A 298 5.04 -22.74 4.79
N GLY A 299 5.38 -23.41 5.90
CA GLY A 299 6.55 -23.13 6.75
C GLY A 299 7.81 -22.75 5.98
N GLU A 300 8.32 -23.62 5.09
CA GLU A 300 9.58 -23.41 4.37
C GLU A 300 9.56 -22.19 3.42
N GLN A 301 8.46 -22.01 2.67
CA GLN A 301 8.33 -20.89 1.73
C GLN A 301 8.23 -19.56 2.46
N GLY A 302 7.43 -19.52 3.54
CA GLY A 302 7.30 -18.32 4.38
C GLY A 302 8.61 -17.96 5.06
N GLU A 303 9.33 -18.93 5.60
CA GLU A 303 10.65 -18.70 6.20
C GLU A 303 11.71 -18.24 5.20
N GLY A 304 11.69 -18.78 3.99
CA GLY A 304 12.58 -18.37 2.92
C GLY A 304 12.33 -16.92 2.49
N TYR A 305 11.06 -16.50 2.45
CA TYR A 305 10.68 -15.12 2.19
C TYR A 305 11.11 -14.18 3.33
N ASP A 306 10.73 -14.52 4.56
CA ASP A 306 11.03 -13.71 5.74
C ASP A 306 12.54 -13.47 5.89
N ARG A 307 13.35 -14.51 5.68
CA ARG A 307 14.81 -14.43 5.77
C ARG A 307 15.36 -13.40 4.79
N GLN A 308 14.89 -13.36 3.55
CA GLN A 308 15.37 -12.39 2.56
C GLN A 308 15.09 -10.94 2.98
N VAL A 309 13.92 -10.68 3.54
CA VAL A 309 13.54 -9.36 4.06
C VAL A 309 14.36 -8.99 5.27
N ILE A 310 14.49 -9.92 6.23
CA ILE A 310 15.21 -9.71 7.50
C ILE A 310 16.69 -9.47 7.24
N ASP A 311 17.35 -10.34 6.47
CA ASP A 311 18.78 -10.23 6.17
C ASP A 311 19.08 -8.90 5.44
N PHE A 312 18.18 -8.45 4.54
CA PHE A 312 18.38 -7.20 3.85
C PHE A 312 18.32 -6.00 4.81
N PHE A 313 17.32 -5.96 5.71
CA PHE A 313 17.24 -4.90 6.71
C PHE A 313 18.42 -4.95 7.71
N ASP A 314 18.76 -6.12 8.22
CA ASP A 314 19.85 -6.29 9.19
C ASP A 314 21.18 -5.81 8.61
N LYS A 315 21.51 -6.23 7.39
CA LYS A 315 22.74 -5.84 6.69
C LYS A 315 22.83 -4.34 6.37
N ASN A 316 21.69 -3.70 6.05
CA ASN A 316 21.70 -2.39 5.40
C ASN A 316 21.20 -1.25 6.29
N LEU A 317 20.55 -1.54 7.41
CA LEU A 317 19.96 -0.52 8.27
C LEU A 317 20.74 -0.29 9.57
N ARG A 318 21.57 -1.24 10.00
CA ARG A 318 22.50 -1.10 11.15
C ARG A 318 23.51 0.02 10.99
#